data_0091ac19a8b4debd59653e64ad5da028
#
_entry.id   0091ac19a8b4debd59653e64ad5da028
#
_cell.length_a   1.000
_cell.length_b   1.000
_cell.length_c   1.000
_cell.angle_alpha   90.00
_cell.angle_beta   90.00
_cell.angle_gamma   90.00
#
_symmetry.space_group_name_H-M   'P 1'
#
loop_
_entity.id
_entity.type
_entity.pdbx_description
1 polymer ?
#
loop_
_entity_poly.entity_id
_entity_poly.type
_entity_poly.pdbx_seq_one_letter_code
_entity_poly.pdbx_strand_id
1 'polypeptide(L)'
;METLFNIAIPAAVFIIMVSIGFGVTRDDLHRALGVPKAFLIGVAAQLMMVPVFVFVFLVLLQPERDIALGIMILALCPGGALSNILTKVSGGDVALSVSMTAFTNVFSIATLPSLSVLAASYFVGTDVNASEIQAITVQVALIGTLPVVLGMVLRYIAPNLAERHGGAFFRFSLIVFVLIMGWSIIESIHVFYAAMIALGWQLLALLCVLVALGVGMGRLGGLTLPHRITLIFEIGVQNSALGIAVGAMLWRGSSGFPVYATPAAVYGSLTLLLLLPLVGLVSRVSKTAAMARK
;
A
#
# COMPACT_ATOMS: atom_id res chain seq x y z
N MET A 1 10.61 -17.71 16.70
CA MET A 1 10.49 -17.28 15.28
C MET A 1 9.22 -17.77 14.63
N GLU A 2 8.89 -19.07 14.63
CA GLU A 2 7.65 -19.58 14.03
C GLU A 2 6.39 -18.91 14.54
N THR A 3 6.24 -18.73 15.86
CA THR A 3 5.07 -18.06 16.45
C THR A 3 4.94 -16.61 15.99
N LEU A 4 6.05 -15.89 15.80
CA LEU A 4 6.08 -14.52 15.34
C LEU A 4 5.53 -14.42 13.91
N PHE A 5 6.04 -15.24 13.00
CA PHE A 5 5.66 -15.19 11.58
C PHE A 5 4.28 -15.81 11.32
N ASN A 6 3.96 -16.91 12.00
CA ASN A 6 2.74 -17.66 11.72
C ASN A 6 1.50 -17.13 12.46
N ILE A 7 1.67 -16.40 13.56
CA ILE A 7 0.56 -15.92 14.37
C ILE A 7 0.59 -14.40 14.56
N ALA A 8 1.71 -13.84 15.06
CA ALA A 8 1.73 -12.45 15.49
C ALA A 8 1.61 -11.47 14.32
N ILE A 9 2.34 -11.70 13.22
CA ILE A 9 2.26 -10.85 12.03
C ILE A 9 0.87 -10.92 11.38
N PRO A 10 0.30 -12.10 11.06
CA PRO A 10 -1.06 -12.18 10.54
C PRO A 10 -2.11 -11.54 11.44
N ALA A 11 -2.01 -11.73 12.76
CA ALA A 11 -2.92 -11.12 13.72
C ALA A 11 -2.81 -9.58 13.73
N ALA A 12 -1.59 -9.03 13.74
CA ALA A 12 -1.39 -7.58 13.69
C ALA A 12 -1.95 -6.97 12.41
N VAL A 13 -1.73 -7.67 11.28
CA VAL A 13 -2.27 -7.25 9.99
C VAL A 13 -3.79 -7.35 9.97
N PHE A 14 -4.36 -8.44 10.45
CA PHE A 14 -5.80 -8.57 10.57
C PHE A 14 -6.41 -7.39 11.36
N ILE A 15 -5.83 -7.05 12.51
CA ILE A 15 -6.29 -5.94 13.35
C ILE A 15 -6.16 -4.59 12.61
N ILE A 16 -5.05 -4.33 11.94
CA ILE A 16 -4.87 -3.07 11.21
C ILE A 16 -5.81 -3.00 9.99
N MET A 17 -6.06 -4.10 9.29
CA MET A 17 -6.99 -4.15 8.17
C MET A 17 -8.44 -3.93 8.63
N VAL A 18 -8.87 -4.52 9.77
CA VAL A 18 -10.16 -4.20 10.38
C VAL A 18 -10.25 -2.72 10.70
N SER A 19 -9.20 -2.13 11.27
CA SER A 19 -9.21 -0.71 11.63
C SER A 19 -9.27 0.22 10.42
N ILE A 20 -8.68 -0.16 9.30
CA ILE A 20 -8.79 0.56 8.01
C ILE A 20 -10.23 0.51 7.51
N GLY A 21 -10.84 -0.68 7.46
CA GLY A 21 -12.24 -0.83 7.06
C GLY A 21 -13.20 -0.05 7.99
N PHE A 22 -12.92 -0.06 9.30
CA PHE A 22 -13.67 0.70 10.30
C PHE A 22 -13.54 2.23 10.11
N GLY A 23 -12.49 2.69 9.44
CA GLY A 23 -12.27 4.09 9.07
C GLY A 23 -13.04 4.56 7.84
N VAL A 24 -13.44 3.68 6.91
CA VAL A 24 -14.09 4.04 5.63
C VAL A 24 -15.50 4.58 5.86
N THR A 25 -15.78 5.80 5.39
CA THR A 25 -17.10 6.44 5.52
C THR A 25 -17.84 6.52 4.18
N ARG A 26 -19.17 6.61 4.24
CA ARG A 26 -19.98 6.92 3.05
C ARG A 26 -19.66 8.30 2.49
N ASP A 27 -19.36 9.26 3.36
CA ASP A 27 -19.01 10.61 2.99
C ASP A 27 -17.68 10.69 2.23
N ASP A 28 -16.71 9.80 2.52
CA ASP A 28 -15.46 9.71 1.77
C ASP A 28 -15.73 9.32 0.31
N LEU A 29 -16.66 8.39 0.09
CA LEU A 29 -17.09 8.01 -1.27
C LEU A 29 -17.87 9.13 -1.96
N HIS A 30 -18.75 9.84 -1.24
CA HIS A 30 -19.49 10.97 -1.80
C HIS A 30 -18.61 12.18 -2.12
N ARG A 31 -17.59 12.47 -1.29
CA ARG A 31 -16.64 13.57 -1.56
C ARG A 31 -15.84 13.36 -2.84
N ALA A 32 -15.55 12.10 -3.19
CA ALA A 32 -14.93 11.75 -4.47
C ALA A 32 -15.72 12.28 -5.68
N LEU A 33 -17.05 12.33 -5.56
CA LEU A 33 -17.92 12.85 -6.62
C LEU A 33 -17.81 14.38 -6.81
N GLY A 34 -17.26 15.11 -5.82
CA GLY A 34 -17.03 16.57 -5.91
C GLY A 34 -15.83 16.95 -6.80
N VAL A 35 -14.89 16.04 -7.05
CA VAL A 35 -13.71 16.22 -7.90
C VAL A 35 -13.50 15.03 -8.85
N PRO A 36 -14.51 14.71 -9.69
CA PRO A 36 -14.58 13.45 -10.41
C PRO A 36 -13.38 13.23 -11.33
N LYS A 37 -12.85 14.27 -11.98
CA LYS A 37 -11.71 14.17 -12.87
C LYS A 37 -10.45 13.73 -12.13
N ALA A 38 -10.10 14.37 -11.01
CA ALA A 38 -8.91 14.04 -10.24
C ALA A 38 -9.02 12.65 -9.62
N PHE A 39 -10.21 12.31 -9.10
CA PHE A 39 -10.52 11.00 -8.52
C PHE A 39 -10.39 9.89 -9.56
N LEU A 40 -11.03 10.01 -10.72
CA LEU A 40 -10.99 8.99 -11.77
C LEU A 40 -9.56 8.79 -12.32
N ILE A 41 -8.80 9.88 -12.53
CA ILE A 41 -7.40 9.79 -12.96
C ILE A 41 -6.58 9.06 -11.90
N GLY A 42 -6.74 9.40 -10.62
CA GLY A 42 -5.99 8.78 -9.54
C GLY A 42 -6.33 7.31 -9.34
N VAL A 43 -7.61 6.96 -9.34
CA VAL A 43 -8.08 5.57 -9.21
C VAL A 43 -7.64 4.72 -10.41
N ALA A 44 -7.80 5.23 -11.64
CA ALA A 44 -7.33 4.53 -12.84
C ALA A 44 -5.81 4.33 -12.81
N ALA A 45 -5.06 5.34 -12.38
CA ALA A 45 -3.62 5.22 -12.20
C ALA A 45 -3.26 4.14 -11.18
N GLN A 46 -3.89 4.13 -10.00
CA GLN A 46 -3.59 3.17 -8.94
C GLN A 46 -4.00 1.74 -9.31
N LEU A 47 -5.19 1.53 -9.86
CA LEU A 47 -5.72 0.19 -10.12
C LEU A 47 -5.23 -0.43 -11.43
N MET A 48 -4.85 0.39 -12.42
CA MET A 48 -4.47 -0.10 -13.76
C MET A 48 -3.03 0.25 -14.11
N MET A 49 -2.65 1.53 -14.01
CA MET A 49 -1.34 1.96 -14.51
C MET A 49 -0.21 1.49 -13.59
N VAL A 50 -0.37 1.58 -12.26
CA VAL A 50 0.65 1.10 -11.31
C VAL A 50 0.96 -0.38 -11.54
N PRO A 51 0.01 -1.33 -11.54
CA PRO A 51 0.30 -2.72 -11.82
C PRO A 51 0.95 -2.95 -13.19
N VAL A 52 0.48 -2.26 -14.23
CA VAL A 52 1.04 -2.39 -15.59
C VAL A 52 2.48 -1.86 -15.65
N PHE A 53 2.74 -0.68 -15.11
CA PHE A 53 4.10 -0.12 -15.09
C PHE A 53 5.06 -0.97 -14.27
N VAL A 54 4.61 -1.49 -13.13
CA VAL A 54 5.43 -2.38 -12.30
C VAL A 54 5.68 -3.71 -13.01
N PHE A 55 4.68 -4.27 -13.67
CA PHE A 55 4.86 -5.47 -14.48
C PHE A 55 5.90 -5.27 -15.58
N VAL A 56 5.79 -4.17 -16.36
CA VAL A 56 6.78 -3.83 -17.39
C VAL A 56 8.17 -3.61 -16.78
N PHE A 57 8.24 -2.89 -15.65
CA PHE A 57 9.50 -2.69 -14.91
C PHE A 57 10.16 -4.01 -14.52
N LEU A 58 9.38 -4.98 -14.03
CA LEU A 58 9.88 -6.30 -13.65
C LEU A 58 10.32 -7.14 -14.85
N VAL A 59 9.60 -7.07 -15.96
CA VAL A 59 9.98 -7.75 -17.21
C VAL A 59 11.30 -7.20 -17.75
N LEU A 60 11.54 -5.89 -17.62
CA LEU A 60 12.80 -5.26 -18.07
C LEU A 60 13.96 -5.52 -17.10
N LEU A 61 13.70 -5.52 -15.80
CA LEU A 61 14.72 -5.66 -14.77
C LEU A 61 15.14 -7.11 -14.52
N GLN A 62 14.20 -8.04 -14.73
CA GLN A 62 14.38 -9.49 -14.53
C GLN A 62 14.98 -9.88 -13.16
N PRO A 63 14.41 -9.39 -12.04
CA PRO A 63 14.86 -9.84 -10.72
C PRO A 63 14.55 -11.31 -10.50
N GLU A 64 15.05 -11.89 -9.40
CA GLU A 64 14.67 -13.24 -9.00
C GLU A 64 13.15 -13.39 -8.94
N ARG A 65 12.63 -14.57 -9.31
CA ARG A 65 11.20 -14.84 -9.47
C ARG A 65 10.38 -14.51 -8.22
N ASP A 66 10.88 -14.91 -7.06
CA ASP A 66 10.22 -14.68 -5.77
C ASP A 66 10.19 -13.19 -5.40
N ILE A 67 11.27 -12.47 -5.72
CA ILE A 67 11.36 -11.01 -5.54
C ILE A 67 10.41 -10.29 -6.50
N ALA A 68 10.34 -10.74 -7.76
CA ALA A 68 9.40 -10.19 -8.74
C ALA A 68 7.95 -10.31 -8.26
N LEU A 69 7.58 -11.49 -7.75
CA LEU A 69 6.25 -11.70 -7.18
C LEU A 69 6.00 -10.78 -5.98
N GLY A 70 6.95 -10.66 -5.07
CA GLY A 70 6.83 -9.77 -3.92
C GLY A 70 6.67 -8.29 -4.30
N ILE A 71 7.40 -7.81 -5.31
CA ILE A 71 7.26 -6.44 -5.85
C ILE A 71 5.88 -6.28 -6.52
N MET A 72 5.42 -7.29 -7.25
CA MET A 72 4.11 -7.24 -7.89
C MET A 72 2.98 -7.22 -6.85
N ILE A 73 3.06 -8.04 -5.80
CA ILE A 73 2.11 -8.00 -4.67
C ILE A 73 2.06 -6.59 -4.05
N LEU A 74 3.23 -5.97 -3.81
CA LEU A 74 3.29 -4.59 -3.31
C LEU A 74 2.57 -3.61 -4.24
N ALA A 75 2.78 -3.71 -5.55
CA ALA A 75 2.14 -2.85 -6.55
C ALA A 75 0.61 -3.02 -6.63
N LEU A 76 0.11 -4.21 -6.30
CA LEU A 76 -1.32 -4.51 -6.24
C LEU A 76 -1.98 -4.03 -4.96
N CYS A 77 -1.19 -3.67 -3.93
CA CYS A 77 -1.72 -3.09 -2.71
C CYS A 77 -2.22 -1.67 -2.97
N PRO A 78 -3.39 -1.29 -2.43
CA PRO A 78 -3.91 0.07 -2.55
C PRO A 78 -3.03 1.07 -1.79
N GLY A 79 -3.34 2.37 -1.89
CA GLY A 79 -2.73 3.40 -1.05
C GLY A 79 -2.95 3.11 0.44
N GLY A 80 -2.11 3.67 1.30
CA GLY A 80 -2.16 3.44 2.75
C GLY A 80 -2.37 4.73 3.55
N ALA A 81 -2.48 4.58 4.88
CA ALA A 81 -2.61 5.73 5.78
C ALA A 81 -1.42 6.71 5.67
N LEU A 82 -0.26 6.21 5.29
CA LEU A 82 0.94 7.05 5.13
C LEU A 82 0.77 8.03 3.97
N SER A 83 0.17 7.62 2.83
CA SER A 83 -0.11 8.52 1.71
C SER A 83 -1.02 9.69 2.11
N ASN A 84 -2.05 9.42 2.91
CA ASN A 84 -2.96 10.43 3.44
C ASN A 84 -2.23 11.45 4.35
N ILE A 85 -1.33 10.97 5.22
CA ILE A 85 -0.53 11.82 6.11
C ILE A 85 0.41 12.71 5.28
N LEU A 86 1.13 12.13 4.33
CA LEU A 86 2.07 12.85 3.46
C LEU A 86 1.34 13.88 2.60
N THR A 87 0.19 13.54 2.04
CA THR A 87 -0.70 14.45 1.31
C THR A 87 -1.08 15.66 2.18
N LYS A 88 -1.51 15.42 3.43
CA LYS A 88 -1.90 16.48 4.37
C LYS A 88 -0.73 17.43 4.68
N VAL A 89 0.42 16.89 5.02
CA VAL A 89 1.58 17.70 5.42
C VAL A 89 2.17 18.46 4.24
N SER A 90 2.04 17.94 3.03
CA SER A 90 2.53 18.56 1.79
C SER A 90 1.54 19.58 1.18
N GLY A 91 0.36 19.77 1.75
CA GLY A 91 -0.65 20.72 1.24
C GLY A 91 -1.43 20.19 0.03
N GLY A 92 -1.55 18.87 -0.10
CA GLY A 92 -2.44 18.20 -1.03
C GLY A 92 -3.91 18.21 -0.58
N ASP A 93 -4.78 17.71 -1.42
CA ASP A 93 -6.22 17.54 -1.11
C ASP A 93 -6.43 16.24 -0.33
N VAL A 94 -6.62 16.39 0.98
CA VAL A 94 -6.82 15.26 1.91
C VAL A 94 -8.13 14.52 1.65
N ALA A 95 -9.18 15.24 1.24
CA ALA A 95 -10.47 14.63 0.95
C ALA A 95 -10.36 13.71 -0.28
N LEU A 96 -9.65 14.16 -1.32
CA LEU A 96 -9.35 13.34 -2.50
C LEU A 96 -8.50 12.12 -2.11
N SER A 97 -7.45 12.31 -1.30
CA SER A 97 -6.55 11.23 -0.85
C SER A 97 -7.32 10.13 -0.11
N VAL A 98 -8.07 10.51 0.92
CA VAL A 98 -8.88 9.57 1.72
C VAL A 98 -9.91 8.84 0.85
N SER A 99 -10.58 9.57 -0.06
CA SER A 99 -11.57 8.98 -0.97
C SER A 99 -10.94 7.98 -1.94
N MET A 100 -9.77 8.30 -2.51
CA MET A 100 -9.03 7.38 -3.38
C MET A 100 -8.60 6.12 -2.62
N THR A 101 -7.98 6.30 -1.44
CA THR A 101 -7.57 5.19 -0.59
C THR A 101 -8.76 4.30 -0.21
N ALA A 102 -9.89 4.88 0.19
CA ALA A 102 -11.10 4.13 0.54
C ALA A 102 -11.62 3.31 -0.64
N PHE A 103 -11.71 3.94 -1.82
CA PHE A 103 -12.20 3.28 -3.03
C PHE A 103 -11.27 2.17 -3.51
N THR A 104 -9.97 2.44 -3.58
CA THR A 104 -8.98 1.44 -3.99
C THR A 104 -8.89 0.28 -3.01
N ASN A 105 -9.06 0.51 -1.70
CA ASN A 105 -9.17 -0.58 -0.71
C ASN A 105 -10.39 -1.48 -0.97
N VAL A 106 -11.55 -0.91 -1.30
CA VAL A 106 -12.75 -1.69 -1.65
C VAL A 106 -12.50 -2.53 -2.90
N PHE A 107 -11.91 -1.93 -3.95
CA PHE A 107 -11.61 -2.64 -5.19
C PHE A 107 -10.50 -3.69 -5.01
N SER A 108 -9.54 -3.46 -4.11
CA SER A 108 -8.47 -4.42 -3.83
C SER A 108 -8.99 -5.74 -3.28
N ILE A 109 -10.20 -5.75 -2.72
CA ILE A 109 -10.90 -6.97 -2.29
C ILE A 109 -10.95 -8.02 -3.42
N ALA A 110 -11.22 -7.59 -4.63
CA ALA A 110 -11.29 -8.48 -5.79
C ALA A 110 -9.98 -8.50 -6.60
N THR A 111 -9.32 -7.33 -6.76
CA THR A 111 -8.16 -7.20 -7.64
C THR A 111 -6.90 -7.81 -7.04
N LEU A 112 -6.66 -7.64 -5.75
CA LEU A 112 -5.44 -8.14 -5.10
C LEU A 112 -5.34 -9.68 -5.18
N PRO A 113 -6.35 -10.49 -4.78
CA PRO A 113 -6.27 -11.93 -4.94
C PRO A 113 -6.11 -12.36 -6.39
N SER A 114 -6.97 -11.86 -7.28
CA SER A 114 -7.02 -12.30 -8.68
C SER A 114 -5.72 -11.99 -9.43
N LEU A 115 -5.19 -10.77 -9.27
CA LEU A 115 -3.96 -10.37 -9.95
C LEU A 115 -2.70 -10.95 -9.28
N SER A 116 -2.73 -11.25 -7.98
CA SER A 116 -1.62 -11.97 -7.32
C SER A 116 -1.47 -13.38 -7.85
N VAL A 117 -2.59 -14.06 -8.15
CA VAL A 117 -2.58 -15.37 -8.79
C VAL A 117 -1.99 -15.31 -10.20
N LEU A 118 -2.40 -14.33 -11.00
CA LEU A 118 -1.84 -14.13 -12.35
C LEU A 118 -0.33 -13.82 -12.28
N ALA A 119 0.08 -12.99 -11.32
CA ALA A 119 1.49 -12.67 -11.10
C ALA A 119 2.29 -13.92 -10.66
N ALA A 120 1.76 -14.73 -9.76
CA ALA A 120 2.40 -15.97 -9.33
C ALA A 120 2.56 -16.95 -10.49
N SER A 121 1.52 -17.12 -11.32
CA SER A 121 1.60 -17.98 -12.53
C SER A 121 2.63 -17.49 -13.53
N TYR A 122 2.80 -16.17 -13.68
CA TYR A 122 3.75 -15.61 -14.64
C TYR A 122 5.20 -15.65 -14.13
N PHE A 123 5.45 -15.19 -12.89
CA PHE A 123 6.81 -15.02 -12.37
C PHE A 123 7.38 -16.30 -11.77
N VAL A 124 6.57 -17.09 -11.07
CA VAL A 124 7.04 -18.32 -10.39
C VAL A 124 6.96 -19.53 -11.30
N GLY A 125 6.06 -19.52 -12.30
CA GLY A 125 5.93 -20.55 -13.33
C GLY A 125 4.70 -21.45 -13.18
N THR A 126 4.44 -22.26 -14.20
CA THR A 126 3.26 -23.11 -14.35
C THR A 126 3.23 -24.36 -13.46
N ASP A 127 4.25 -24.57 -12.63
CA ASP A 127 4.28 -25.67 -11.65
C ASP A 127 3.38 -25.42 -10.44
N VAL A 128 2.75 -24.21 -10.38
CA VAL A 128 1.74 -23.91 -9.35
C VAL A 128 0.43 -24.60 -9.74
N ASN A 129 0.10 -25.67 -9.05
CA ASN A 129 -1.15 -26.40 -9.26
C ASN A 129 -2.39 -25.51 -9.05
N ALA A 130 -3.49 -25.79 -9.75
CA ALA A 130 -4.75 -25.06 -9.59
C ALA A 130 -5.21 -24.99 -8.11
N SER A 131 -4.95 -26.03 -7.32
CA SER A 131 -5.22 -26.08 -5.89
C SER A 131 -4.34 -25.11 -5.08
N GLU A 132 -3.11 -24.88 -5.49
CA GLU A 132 -2.22 -23.90 -4.84
C GLU A 132 -2.62 -22.47 -5.18
N ILE A 133 -2.99 -22.21 -6.43
CA ILE A 133 -3.57 -20.93 -6.87
C ILE A 133 -4.83 -20.63 -6.06
N GLN A 134 -5.72 -21.62 -5.90
CA GLN A 134 -6.93 -21.47 -5.09
C GLN A 134 -6.60 -21.21 -3.62
N ALA A 135 -5.62 -21.90 -3.04
CA ALA A 135 -5.19 -21.69 -1.66
C ALA A 135 -4.61 -20.28 -1.45
N ILE A 136 -3.78 -19.79 -2.37
CA ILE A 136 -3.24 -18.43 -2.37
C ILE A 136 -4.39 -17.40 -2.45
N THR A 137 -5.32 -17.59 -3.39
CA THR A 137 -6.48 -16.71 -3.55
C THR A 137 -7.30 -16.62 -2.27
N VAL A 138 -7.60 -17.77 -1.66
CA VAL A 138 -8.37 -17.84 -0.41
C VAL A 138 -7.61 -17.17 0.74
N GLN A 139 -6.30 -17.41 0.88
CA GLN A 139 -5.49 -16.79 1.92
C GLN A 139 -5.45 -15.26 1.77
N VAL A 140 -5.17 -14.75 0.56
CA VAL A 140 -5.15 -13.30 0.30
C VAL A 140 -6.53 -12.69 0.55
N ALA A 141 -7.61 -13.37 0.16
CA ALA A 141 -8.97 -12.93 0.42
C ALA A 141 -9.28 -12.89 1.92
N LEU A 142 -8.92 -13.93 2.67
CA LEU A 142 -9.22 -14.04 4.10
C LEU A 142 -8.50 -13.00 4.96
N ILE A 143 -7.32 -12.55 4.56
CA ILE A 143 -6.49 -11.70 5.42
C ILE A 143 -6.33 -10.28 4.86
N GLY A 144 -6.33 -10.12 3.54
CA GLY A 144 -6.38 -8.79 2.94
C GLY A 144 -7.81 -8.23 2.93
N THR A 145 -8.77 -9.05 2.54
CA THR A 145 -10.13 -8.63 2.19
C THR A 145 -11.12 -8.73 3.35
N LEU A 146 -11.22 -9.90 3.95
CA LEU A 146 -12.20 -10.17 5.01
C LEU A 146 -12.12 -9.19 6.18
N PRO A 147 -10.94 -8.86 6.74
CA PRO A 147 -10.86 -7.92 7.85
C PRO A 147 -11.32 -6.51 7.46
N VAL A 148 -11.02 -6.04 6.23
CA VAL A 148 -11.50 -4.73 5.76
C VAL A 148 -13.03 -4.72 5.67
N VAL A 149 -13.63 -5.79 5.11
CA VAL A 149 -15.09 -5.92 5.04
C VAL A 149 -15.69 -5.97 6.45
N LEU A 150 -15.10 -6.74 7.37
CA LEU A 150 -15.55 -6.77 8.77
C LEU A 150 -15.51 -5.38 9.42
N GLY A 151 -14.43 -4.62 9.18
CA GLY A 151 -14.32 -3.24 9.65
C GLY A 151 -15.42 -2.34 9.09
N MET A 152 -15.72 -2.44 7.79
CA MET A 152 -16.81 -1.69 7.14
C MET A 152 -18.18 -2.08 7.69
N VAL A 153 -18.44 -3.37 7.91
CA VAL A 153 -19.67 -3.88 8.50
C VAL A 153 -19.82 -3.37 9.94
N LEU A 154 -18.76 -3.45 10.75
CA LEU A 154 -18.76 -2.92 12.12
C LEU A 154 -19.09 -1.43 12.15
N ARG A 155 -18.52 -0.65 11.21
CA ARG A 155 -18.86 0.77 11.07
C ARG A 155 -20.32 0.98 10.71
N TYR A 156 -20.87 0.16 9.83
CA TYR A 156 -22.27 0.25 9.42
C TYR A 156 -23.22 -0.06 10.58
N ILE A 157 -22.91 -1.06 11.40
CA ILE A 157 -23.74 -1.50 12.54
C ILE A 157 -23.59 -0.52 13.71
N ALA A 158 -22.38 0.01 13.96
CA ALA A 158 -22.08 0.85 15.11
C ALA A 158 -21.41 2.17 14.71
N PRO A 159 -22.10 3.06 13.95
CA PRO A 159 -21.51 4.29 13.44
C PRO A 159 -20.99 5.22 14.53
N ASN A 160 -21.73 5.38 15.64
CA ASN A 160 -21.33 6.22 16.77
C ASN A 160 -20.04 5.72 17.45
N LEU A 161 -19.86 4.40 17.53
CA LEU A 161 -18.64 3.79 18.07
C LEU A 161 -17.46 4.07 17.14
N ALA A 162 -17.69 3.95 15.84
CA ALA A 162 -16.66 4.20 14.83
C ALA A 162 -16.22 5.67 14.79
N GLU A 163 -17.14 6.61 14.91
CA GLU A 163 -16.82 8.04 14.99
C GLU A 163 -16.03 8.39 16.25
N ARG A 164 -16.43 7.85 17.39
CA ARG A 164 -15.82 8.15 18.69
C ARG A 164 -14.45 7.48 18.87
N HIS A 165 -14.31 6.24 18.44
CA HIS A 165 -13.14 5.41 18.75
C HIS A 165 -12.31 4.96 17.53
N GLY A 166 -12.78 5.19 16.29
CA GLY A 166 -12.11 4.72 15.07
C GLY A 166 -10.67 5.23 14.95
N GLY A 167 -10.45 6.51 15.23
CA GLY A 167 -9.09 7.07 15.20
C GLY A 167 -8.16 6.53 16.30
N ALA A 168 -8.70 6.20 17.48
CA ALA A 168 -7.92 5.57 18.56
C ALA A 168 -7.61 4.11 18.21
N PHE A 169 -8.57 3.39 17.68
CA PHE A 169 -8.41 2.00 17.23
C PHE A 169 -7.37 1.89 16.11
N PHE A 170 -7.42 2.79 15.11
CA PHE A 170 -6.40 2.83 14.06
C PHE A 170 -4.98 3.09 14.62
N ARG A 171 -4.83 4.08 15.52
CA ARG A 171 -3.52 4.36 16.14
C ARG A 171 -3.00 3.17 16.95
N PHE A 172 -3.86 2.54 17.74
CA PHE A 172 -3.52 1.34 18.49
C PHE A 172 -3.06 0.20 17.56
N SER A 173 -3.84 -0.07 16.51
CA SER A 173 -3.52 -1.11 15.52
C SER A 173 -2.20 -0.83 14.80
N LEU A 174 -1.95 0.43 14.46
CA LEU A 174 -0.70 0.86 13.84
C LEU A 174 0.49 0.67 14.77
N ILE A 175 0.36 1.05 16.04
CA ILE A 175 1.43 0.86 17.05
C ILE A 175 1.74 -0.64 17.21
N VAL A 176 0.72 -1.48 17.37
CA VAL A 176 0.89 -2.93 17.49
C VAL A 176 1.58 -3.49 16.26
N PHE A 177 1.15 -3.09 15.07
CA PHE A 177 1.78 -3.51 13.81
C PHE A 177 3.24 -3.08 13.72
N VAL A 178 3.55 -1.82 14.02
CA VAL A 178 4.94 -1.28 14.00
C VAL A 178 5.83 -2.00 15.01
N LEU A 179 5.33 -2.28 16.21
CA LEU A 179 6.11 -3.01 17.22
C LEU A 179 6.42 -4.44 16.78
N ILE A 180 5.44 -5.16 16.23
CA ILE A 180 5.63 -6.54 15.76
C ILE A 180 6.55 -6.57 14.54
N MET A 181 6.38 -5.64 13.60
CA MET A 181 7.27 -5.52 12.44
C MET A 181 8.69 -5.11 12.84
N GLY A 182 8.82 -4.14 13.76
CA GLY A 182 10.11 -3.73 14.29
C GLY A 182 10.85 -4.88 14.96
N TRP A 183 10.15 -5.66 15.79
CA TRP A 183 10.69 -6.89 16.38
C TRP A 183 11.17 -7.88 15.30
N SER A 184 10.33 -8.14 14.29
CA SER A 184 10.67 -9.04 13.19
C SER A 184 11.91 -8.59 12.41
N ILE A 185 12.05 -7.28 12.16
CA ILE A 185 13.24 -6.70 11.50
C ILE A 185 14.48 -6.84 12.39
N ILE A 186 14.38 -6.57 13.69
CA ILE A 186 15.49 -6.71 14.63
C ILE A 186 15.98 -8.16 14.69
N GLU A 187 15.07 -9.11 14.80
CA GLU A 187 15.40 -10.54 14.79
C GLU A 187 16.07 -11.01 13.48
N SER A 188 15.69 -10.37 12.35
CA SER A 188 16.17 -10.71 11.01
C SER A 188 17.08 -9.63 10.43
N ILE A 189 17.77 -8.84 11.26
CA ILE A 189 18.48 -7.62 10.84
C ILE A 189 19.52 -7.89 9.74
N HIS A 190 20.20 -9.01 9.78
CA HIS A 190 21.18 -9.39 8.76
C HIS A 190 20.52 -9.66 7.41
N VAL A 191 19.34 -10.31 7.42
CA VAL A 191 18.56 -10.59 6.21
C VAL A 191 18.00 -9.28 5.64
N PHE A 192 17.48 -8.43 6.51
CA PHE A 192 16.95 -7.12 6.11
C PHE A 192 18.05 -6.21 5.54
N TYR A 193 19.24 -6.18 6.16
CA TYR A 193 20.39 -5.43 5.67
C TYR A 193 20.87 -5.93 4.30
N ALA A 194 21.01 -7.25 4.14
CA ALA A 194 21.35 -7.86 2.86
C ALA A 194 20.31 -7.53 1.78
N ALA A 195 19.03 -7.61 2.12
CA ALA A 195 17.93 -7.25 1.21
C ALA A 195 17.95 -5.75 0.84
N MET A 196 18.28 -4.87 1.78
CA MET A 196 18.40 -3.43 1.51
C MET A 196 19.53 -3.15 0.50
N ILE A 197 20.67 -3.84 0.62
CA ILE A 197 21.78 -3.71 -0.34
C ILE A 197 21.39 -4.30 -1.69
N ALA A 198 20.80 -5.48 -1.73
CA ALA A 198 20.48 -6.19 -2.97
C ALA A 198 19.33 -5.53 -3.76
N LEU A 199 18.27 -5.10 -3.06
CA LEU A 199 17.02 -4.64 -3.67
C LEU A 199 16.83 -3.12 -3.56
N GLY A 200 17.60 -2.44 -2.70
CA GLY A 200 17.36 -1.03 -2.39
C GLY A 200 17.36 -0.13 -3.62
N TRP A 201 18.31 -0.31 -4.54
CA TRP A 201 18.38 0.49 -5.77
C TRP A 201 17.19 0.21 -6.72
N GLN A 202 16.74 -1.04 -6.82
CA GLN A 202 15.61 -1.45 -7.66
C GLN A 202 14.30 -0.83 -7.14
N LEU A 203 14.10 -0.91 -5.82
CA LEU A 203 12.92 -0.36 -5.16
C LEU A 203 12.95 1.17 -5.08
N LEU A 204 14.14 1.77 -5.01
CA LEU A 204 14.32 3.21 -5.17
C LEU A 204 13.95 3.64 -6.59
N ALA A 205 14.42 2.94 -7.62
CA ALA A 205 14.04 3.20 -9.00
C ALA A 205 12.53 3.06 -9.20
N LEU A 206 11.91 2.02 -8.63
CA LEU A 206 10.46 1.84 -8.64
C LEU A 206 9.73 3.02 -7.98
N LEU A 207 10.17 3.47 -6.79
CA LEU A 207 9.60 4.63 -6.12
C LEU A 207 9.68 5.88 -7.01
N CYS A 208 10.83 6.12 -7.65
CA CYS A 208 10.98 7.24 -8.57
C CYS A 208 10.04 7.14 -9.78
N VAL A 209 9.87 5.95 -10.36
CA VAL A 209 8.95 5.69 -11.48
C VAL A 209 7.51 5.98 -11.06
N LEU A 210 7.08 5.48 -9.91
CA LEU A 210 5.71 5.69 -9.42
C LEU A 210 5.45 7.16 -9.06
N VAL A 211 6.40 7.85 -8.45
CA VAL A 211 6.32 9.31 -8.21
C VAL A 211 6.24 10.07 -9.53
N ALA A 212 7.07 9.71 -10.52
CA ALA A 212 7.04 10.32 -11.85
C ALA A 212 5.70 10.06 -12.56
N LEU A 213 5.13 8.87 -12.41
CA LEU A 213 3.78 8.54 -12.90
C LEU A 213 2.72 9.46 -12.26
N GLY A 214 2.76 9.65 -10.94
CA GLY A 214 1.85 10.55 -10.24
C GLY A 214 1.97 12.00 -10.72
N VAL A 215 3.20 12.49 -10.92
CA VAL A 215 3.46 13.83 -11.51
C VAL A 215 2.92 13.92 -12.93
N GLY A 216 3.19 12.91 -13.75
CA GLY A 216 2.76 12.85 -15.16
C GLY A 216 1.24 12.86 -15.28
N MET A 217 0.57 11.97 -14.57
CA MET A 217 -0.90 11.88 -14.55
C MET A 217 -1.56 13.19 -14.08
N GLY A 218 -1.00 13.81 -13.05
CA GLY A 218 -1.49 15.09 -12.55
C GLY A 218 -1.30 16.24 -13.54
N ARG A 219 -0.19 16.26 -14.29
CA ARG A 219 0.09 17.28 -15.32
C ARG A 219 -0.75 17.07 -16.57
N LEU A 220 -0.75 15.86 -17.12
CA LEU A 220 -1.55 15.51 -18.31
C LEU A 220 -3.04 15.67 -18.06
N GLY A 221 -3.49 15.38 -16.84
CA GLY A 221 -4.87 15.63 -16.41
C GLY A 221 -5.21 17.11 -16.24
N GLY A 222 -4.27 18.06 -16.33
CA GLY A 222 -4.51 19.47 -16.08
C GLY A 222 -5.02 19.76 -14.66
N LEU A 223 -4.60 18.94 -13.68
CA LEU A 223 -5.08 19.04 -12.31
C LEU A 223 -4.46 20.23 -11.57
N THR A 224 -5.15 20.73 -10.56
CA THR A 224 -4.64 21.78 -9.67
C THR A 224 -3.46 21.27 -8.84
N LEU A 225 -2.65 22.17 -8.30
CA LEU A 225 -1.46 21.80 -7.51
C LEU A 225 -1.80 20.88 -6.32
N PRO A 226 -2.84 21.14 -5.49
CA PRO A 226 -3.22 20.22 -4.43
C PRO A 226 -3.56 18.81 -4.92
N HIS A 227 -4.33 18.69 -6.02
CA HIS A 227 -4.66 17.38 -6.61
C HIS A 227 -3.42 16.65 -7.15
N ARG A 228 -2.45 17.39 -7.76
CA ARG A 228 -1.18 16.79 -8.22
C ARG A 228 -0.37 16.24 -7.04
N ILE A 229 -0.28 16.99 -5.96
CA ILE A 229 0.41 16.56 -4.73
C ILE A 229 -0.25 15.28 -4.21
N THR A 230 -1.57 15.22 -4.18
CA THR A 230 -2.32 14.04 -3.78
C THR A 230 -1.97 12.83 -4.64
N LEU A 231 -2.00 12.97 -5.97
CA LEU A 231 -1.67 11.86 -6.87
C LEU A 231 -0.22 11.37 -6.70
N ILE A 232 0.73 12.26 -6.46
CA ILE A 232 2.13 11.90 -6.22
C ILE A 232 2.24 10.95 -5.02
N PHE A 233 1.58 11.28 -3.91
CA PHE A 233 1.64 10.45 -2.71
C PHE A 233 0.77 9.20 -2.80
N GLU A 234 -0.43 9.27 -3.38
CA GLU A 234 -1.30 8.10 -3.52
C GLU A 234 -0.71 7.04 -4.44
N ILE A 235 -0.08 7.46 -5.55
CA ILE A 235 0.54 6.55 -6.53
C ILE A 235 1.95 6.12 -6.09
N GLY A 236 2.72 7.04 -5.48
CA GLY A 236 4.09 6.76 -5.05
C GLY A 236 4.19 5.99 -3.74
N VAL A 237 3.19 6.07 -2.86
CA VAL A 237 3.23 5.43 -1.54
C VAL A 237 2.29 4.24 -1.51
N GLN A 238 2.85 3.07 -1.72
CA GLN A 238 2.10 1.82 -1.65
C GLN A 238 1.87 1.38 -0.20
N ASN A 239 0.83 0.59 0.04
CA ASN A 239 0.55 0.02 1.36
C ASN A 239 1.53 -1.12 1.69
N SER A 240 2.74 -0.73 2.11
CA SER A 240 3.79 -1.70 2.47
C SER A 240 3.35 -2.62 3.62
N ALA A 241 2.51 -2.16 4.54
CA ALA A 241 1.98 -2.99 5.62
C ALA A 241 1.15 -4.16 5.07
N LEU A 242 0.23 -3.88 4.14
CA LEU A 242 -0.54 -4.90 3.45
C LEU A 242 0.37 -5.79 2.59
N GLY A 243 1.34 -5.21 1.89
CA GLY A 243 2.31 -5.95 1.08
C GLY A 243 3.15 -6.93 1.90
N ILE A 244 3.63 -6.52 3.08
CA ILE A 244 4.34 -7.40 4.02
C ILE A 244 3.43 -8.54 4.47
N ALA A 245 2.20 -8.23 4.81
CA ALA A 245 1.23 -9.19 5.27
C ALA A 245 0.93 -10.27 4.25
N VAL A 246 0.52 -9.85 3.08
CA VAL A 246 0.19 -10.76 1.98
C VAL A 246 1.43 -11.57 1.57
N GLY A 247 2.60 -10.91 1.47
CA GLY A 247 3.85 -11.59 1.17
C GLY A 247 4.27 -12.61 2.22
N ALA A 248 4.11 -12.30 3.51
CA ALA A 248 4.42 -13.22 4.59
C ALA A 248 3.51 -14.46 4.59
N MET A 249 2.28 -14.31 4.20
CA MET A 249 1.30 -15.40 4.18
C MET A 249 1.43 -16.33 2.99
N LEU A 250 1.86 -15.78 1.87
CA LEU A 250 2.13 -16.59 0.67
C LEU A 250 3.45 -17.37 0.81
N TRP A 251 4.30 -16.97 1.77
CA TRP A 251 5.57 -17.63 2.02
C TRP A 251 5.38 -18.95 2.78
N ARG A 252 5.80 -20.05 2.17
CA ARG A 252 5.74 -21.40 2.75
C ARG A 252 7.10 -21.90 3.27
N GLY A 253 8.10 -21.02 3.36
CA GLY A 253 9.41 -21.37 3.89
C GLY A 253 9.37 -21.58 5.40
N SER A 254 10.17 -22.53 5.89
CA SER A 254 10.19 -22.93 7.30
C SER A 254 11.05 -22.03 8.19
N SER A 255 11.86 -21.14 7.63
CA SER A 255 12.79 -20.31 8.42
C SER A 255 13.17 -19.01 7.71
N GLY A 256 13.38 -17.94 8.47
CA GLY A 256 13.83 -16.64 7.98
C GLY A 256 12.71 -15.66 7.68
N PHE A 257 13.09 -14.45 7.24
CA PHE A 257 12.14 -13.42 6.84
C PHE A 257 11.46 -13.81 5.51
N PRO A 258 10.13 -13.69 5.38
CA PRO A 258 9.41 -14.11 4.19
C PRO A 258 9.89 -13.37 2.92
N VAL A 259 10.35 -14.12 1.92
CA VAL A 259 10.93 -13.55 0.69
C VAL A 259 9.93 -12.64 -0.03
N TYR A 260 8.65 -13.04 -0.12
CA TYR A 260 7.62 -12.23 -0.76
C TYR A 260 7.26 -10.93 0.01
N ALA A 261 7.54 -10.90 1.33
CA ALA A 261 7.35 -9.70 2.16
C ALA A 261 8.53 -8.72 2.09
N THR A 262 9.71 -9.23 1.72
CA THR A 262 10.97 -8.46 1.71
C THR A 262 10.90 -7.18 0.87
N PRO A 263 10.39 -7.21 -0.39
CA PRO A 263 10.28 -5.99 -1.19
C PRO A 263 9.39 -4.92 -0.54
N ALA A 264 8.28 -5.33 0.06
CA ALA A 264 7.37 -4.40 0.73
C ALA A 264 8.01 -3.76 1.98
N ALA A 265 8.80 -4.53 2.76
CA ALA A 265 9.51 -4.02 3.93
C ALA A 265 10.60 -3.01 3.54
N VAL A 266 11.40 -3.32 2.51
CA VAL A 266 12.45 -2.43 1.99
C VAL A 266 11.82 -1.17 1.37
N TYR A 267 10.77 -1.31 0.56
CA TYR A 267 10.08 -0.18 -0.07
C TYR A 267 9.46 0.76 0.97
N GLY A 268 8.81 0.22 1.99
CA GLY A 268 8.24 1.01 3.08
C GLY A 268 9.31 1.81 3.84
N SER A 269 10.46 1.21 4.08
CA SER A 269 11.60 1.87 4.73
C SER A 269 12.18 2.98 3.85
N LEU A 270 12.38 2.73 2.55
CA LEU A 270 12.83 3.75 1.60
C LEU A 270 11.82 4.90 1.47
N THR A 271 10.53 4.58 1.42
CA THR A 271 9.46 5.57 1.37
C THR A 271 9.52 6.51 2.57
N LEU A 272 9.67 5.98 3.77
CA LEU A 272 9.80 6.80 4.98
C LEU A 272 11.07 7.65 4.96
N LEU A 273 12.22 7.06 4.62
CA LEU A 273 13.51 7.76 4.61
C LEU A 273 13.58 8.89 3.58
N LEU A 274 12.97 8.70 2.41
CA LEU A 274 13.09 9.64 1.29
C LEU A 274 11.94 10.64 1.22
N LEU A 275 10.71 10.20 1.47
CA LEU A 275 9.55 11.08 1.31
C LEU A 275 9.33 11.99 2.53
N LEU A 276 9.74 11.58 3.75
CA LEU A 276 9.65 12.48 4.91
C LEU A 276 10.48 13.76 4.75
N PRO A 277 11.75 13.74 4.32
CA PRO A 277 12.49 14.95 3.98
C PRO A 277 11.88 15.75 2.82
N LEU A 278 11.36 15.04 1.79
CA LEU A 278 10.74 15.68 0.63
C LEU A 278 9.47 16.47 1.00
N VAL A 279 8.73 16.01 1.99
CA VAL A 279 7.57 16.71 2.54
C VAL A 279 7.94 18.12 3.00
N GLY A 280 9.09 18.28 3.67
CA GLY A 280 9.59 19.59 4.08
C GLY A 280 9.82 20.56 2.91
N LEU A 281 10.32 20.05 1.79
CA LEU A 281 10.55 20.82 0.56
C LEU A 281 9.23 21.18 -0.13
N VAL A 282 8.34 20.19 -0.33
CA VAL A 282 7.04 20.40 -0.99
C VAL A 282 6.14 21.36 -0.18
N SER A 283 6.14 21.24 1.13
CA SER A 283 5.37 22.16 2.01
C SER A 283 5.85 23.61 1.92
N ARG A 284 7.15 23.84 1.75
CA ARG A 284 7.70 25.20 1.52
C ARG A 284 7.25 25.76 0.17
N VAL A 285 7.33 24.96 -0.90
CA VAL A 285 6.89 25.36 -2.25
C VAL A 285 5.39 25.68 -2.26
N SER A 286 4.58 24.84 -1.63
CA SER A 286 3.13 25.06 -1.51
C SER A 286 2.79 26.36 -0.76
N LYS A 287 3.49 26.66 0.34
CA LYS A 287 3.30 27.92 1.10
C LYS A 287 3.72 29.14 0.30
N THR A 288 4.85 29.07 -0.40
CA THR A 288 5.32 30.17 -1.26
C THR A 288 4.35 30.45 -2.42
N ALA A 289 3.82 29.40 -3.06
CA ALA A 289 2.81 29.52 -4.12
C ALA A 289 1.48 30.09 -3.60
N ALA A 290 1.10 29.82 -2.36
CA ALA A 290 -0.10 30.39 -1.72
C ALA A 290 0.07 31.88 -1.37
N MET A 291 1.28 32.28 -0.97
CA MET A 291 1.60 33.70 -0.69
C MET A 291 1.67 34.55 -1.97
N ALA A 292 2.15 33.99 -3.07
CA ALA A 292 2.22 34.69 -4.36
C ALA A 292 0.85 34.89 -5.05
N ARG A 293 -0.21 34.29 -4.53
CA ARG A 293 -1.59 34.45 -5.04
C ARG A 293 -2.47 35.41 -4.22
N LYS A 294 -1.94 35.92 -3.10
CA LYS A 294 -2.54 37.00 -2.30
C LYS A 294 -1.92 38.33 -2.66
#